data_1706531d5254578d40232b2fc89465df
#
_entry.id   1706531d5254578d40232b2fc89465df
#
_cell.length_a   1.000
_cell.length_b   1.000
_cell.length_c   1.000
_cell.angle_alpha   90.00
_cell.angle_beta   90.00
_cell.angle_gamma   90.00
#
_symmetry.space_group_name_H-M   'P 1'
#
loop_
_entity.id
_entity.type
_entity.pdbx_description
1 polymer ?
#
loop_
_entity_poly.entity_id
_entity_poly.type
_entity_poly.pdbx_seq_one_letter_code
_entity_poly.pdbx_strand_id
1 'polypeptide(L)' 'MAANRDYYDVLGVSRDASDAEISKAYRKLAKKYHPDLNHEAGAEEKYKEVNEAYEVLHLSLIHI' A
#
# COMPACT_ATOMS: atom_id res chain seq x y z
N MET A 1 14.59 -14.03 -1.87
CA MET A 1 14.76 -13.62 -1.57
C MET A 1 14.05 -12.70 -1.27
N ALA A 2 14.27 -12.28 -0.75
CA ALA A 2 13.55 -11.32 -0.13
C ALA A 2 12.91 -10.38 -0.98
N ALA A 3 13.05 -10.56 -2.15
CA ALA A 3 12.43 -9.69 -3.09
C ALA A 3 10.94 -9.71 -2.98
N ASN A 4 10.42 -10.73 -2.34
CA ASN A 4 8.99 -10.87 -2.33
C ASN A 4 8.38 -10.25 -1.11
N ARG A 5 8.31 -8.96 -1.12
CA ARG A 5 7.60 -8.27 -0.08
C ARG A 5 6.12 -8.57 -0.21
N ASP A 6 5.49 -8.83 0.91
CA ASP A 6 4.07 -9.10 0.91
C ASP A 6 3.31 -7.76 0.88
N TYR A 7 2.92 -7.37 -0.31
CA TYR A 7 2.25 -6.08 -0.47
C TYR A 7 0.86 -6.06 0.14
N TYR A 8 0.22 -7.21 0.24
CA TYR A 8 -1.05 -7.28 0.95
C TYR A 8 -0.84 -6.94 2.42
N ASP A 9 0.25 -7.43 2.98
CA ASP A 9 0.56 -7.13 4.37
C ASP A 9 0.90 -5.65 4.55
N VAL A 10 1.58 -5.07 3.59
CA VAL A 10 1.92 -3.65 3.65
C VAL A 10 0.64 -2.81 3.73
N LEU A 11 -0.37 -3.17 2.96
CA LEU A 11 -1.63 -2.45 2.98
C LEU A 11 -2.55 -2.91 4.10
N GLY A 12 -2.22 -4.01 4.77
CA GLY A 12 -3.03 -4.50 5.86
C GLY A 12 -4.33 -5.14 5.40
N VAL A 13 -4.31 -5.75 4.22
CA VAL A 13 -5.49 -6.42 3.69
C VAL A 13 -5.20 -7.89 3.50
N SER A 14 -6.26 -8.67 3.37
CA SER A 14 -6.12 -10.08 3.13
C SER A 14 -5.73 -10.32 1.67
N ARG A 15 -5.16 -11.47 1.40
CA ARG A 15 -4.80 -11.80 0.03
C ARG A 15 -6.00 -11.99 -0.86
N ASP A 16 -7.16 -12.18 -0.25
CA ASP A 16 -8.41 -12.30 -0.99
C ASP A 16 -9.12 -10.97 -1.15
N ALA A 17 -8.48 -9.89 -0.75
CA ALA A 17 -9.11 -8.58 -0.78
C ALA A 17 -9.49 -8.22 -2.21
N SER A 18 -10.65 -7.62 -2.37
CA SER A 18 -11.09 -7.14 -3.66
C SER A 18 -10.35 -5.86 -4.02
N ASP A 19 -10.46 -5.47 -5.28
CA ASP A 19 -9.87 -4.23 -5.75
C ASP A 19 -10.37 -3.04 -4.93
N ALA A 20 -11.66 -3.05 -4.62
CA ALA A 20 -12.24 -1.98 -3.82
C ALA A 20 -11.63 -1.93 -2.42
N GLU A 21 -11.41 -3.10 -1.82
CA GLU A 21 -10.82 -3.16 -0.50
C GLU A 21 -9.36 -2.69 -0.52
N ILE A 22 -8.65 -3.05 -1.56
CA ILE A 22 -7.27 -2.63 -1.69
C ILE A 22 -7.19 -1.12 -1.85
N SER A 23 -8.05 -0.55 -2.69
CA SER A 23 -8.08 0.89 -2.89
C SER A 23 -8.42 1.63 -1.61
N LYS A 24 -9.38 1.08 -0.86
CA LYS A 24 -9.80 1.70 0.39
C LYS A 24 -8.66 1.69 1.40
N ALA A 25 -7.98 0.56 1.50
CA ALA A 25 -6.85 0.45 2.43
C ALA A 25 -5.73 1.40 2.02
N TYR A 26 -5.47 1.49 0.73
CA TYR A 26 -4.44 2.39 0.23
C TYR A 26 -4.75 3.84 0.62
N ARG A 27 -5.97 4.27 0.38
CA ARG A 27 -6.33 5.65 0.69
C ARG A 27 -6.17 5.95 2.17
N LYS A 28 -6.56 5.00 2.99
CA LYS A 28 -6.48 5.17 4.43
C LYS A 28 -5.03 5.33 4.88
N LEU A 29 -4.16 4.47 4.38
CA LEU A 29 -2.76 4.52 4.77
C LEU A 29 -2.04 5.69 4.14
N ALA A 30 -2.38 6.02 2.91
CA ALA A 30 -1.77 7.17 2.24
C ALA A 30 -2.07 8.45 3.01
N LYS A 31 -3.29 8.56 3.51
CA LYS A 31 -3.66 9.73 4.29
C LYS A 31 -2.94 9.74 5.63
N LYS A 32 -2.80 8.56 6.24
CA LYS A 32 -2.15 8.45 7.54
C LYS A 32 -0.67 8.84 7.47
N TYR A 33 0.00 8.43 6.40
CA TYR A 33 1.44 8.65 6.29
C TYR A 33 1.80 9.76 5.32
N HIS A 34 0.83 10.54 4.89
CA HIS A 34 1.11 11.61 3.94
C HIS A 34 2.10 12.60 4.56
N PRO A 35 3.15 12.97 3.83
CA PRO A 35 4.19 13.84 4.41
C PRO A 35 3.68 15.19 4.88
N ASP A 36 2.61 15.68 4.29
CA ASP A 36 2.02 16.94 4.73
C ASP A 36 1.25 16.82 6.01
N LEU A 37 0.77 15.63 6.31
CA LEU A 37 -0.07 15.40 7.50
C LEU A 37 0.68 14.70 8.61
N ASN A 38 1.76 14.03 8.27
CA ASN A 38 2.51 13.27 9.25
C ASN A 38 3.99 13.54 9.04
N HIS A 39 4.60 14.21 10.02
CA HIS A 39 5.99 14.59 9.93
C HIS A 39 6.92 13.67 10.71
N GLU A 40 6.41 12.55 11.14
CA GLU A 40 7.24 11.61 11.91
C GLU A 40 8.33 11.01 11.05
N ALA A 41 9.44 10.68 11.69
CA ALA A 41 10.50 9.96 11.01
C ALA A 41 9.95 8.63 10.54
N GLY A 42 10.19 8.31 9.30
CA GLY A 42 9.70 7.04 8.76
C GLY A 42 8.36 7.13 8.09
N ALA A 43 7.62 8.21 8.30
CA ALA A 43 6.32 8.35 7.65
C ALA A 43 6.48 8.41 6.14
N GLU A 44 7.50 9.08 5.67
CA GLU A 44 7.75 9.20 4.25
C GLU A 44 8.07 7.84 3.64
N GLU A 45 8.86 7.05 4.33
CA GLU A 45 9.19 5.71 3.86
C GLU A 45 7.95 4.84 3.81
N LYS A 46 7.11 4.94 4.83
CA LYS A 46 5.86 4.18 4.84
C LYS A 46 4.97 4.61 3.70
N TYR A 47 4.92 5.89 3.44
CA TYR A 47 4.12 6.40 2.35
C TYR A 47 4.58 5.82 1.01
N LYS A 48 5.89 5.76 0.82
CA LYS A 48 6.44 5.17 -0.40
C LYS A 48 6.13 3.69 -0.50
N GLU A 49 6.21 2.97 0.61
CA GLU A 49 5.89 1.55 0.61
C GLU A 49 4.42 1.32 0.26
N VAL A 50 3.55 2.14 0.82
CA VAL A 50 2.13 2.02 0.56
C VAL A 50 1.84 2.27 -0.92
N ASN A 51 2.45 3.29 -1.48
CA ASN A 51 2.27 3.59 -2.90
C ASN A 51 2.77 2.46 -3.77
N GLU A 52 3.92 1.92 -3.44
CA GLU A 52 4.49 0.82 -4.21
C GLU A 52 3.59 -0.40 -4.13
N ALA A 53 3.11 -0.72 -2.94
CA ALA A 53 2.26 -1.88 -2.76
C ALA A 53 0.98 -1.74 -3.58
N TYR A 54 0.37 -0.58 -3.52
CA TYR A 54 -0.85 -0.35 -4.26
C TYR A 54 -0.60 -0.45 -5.76
N GLU A 55 0.48 0.15 -6.21
CA GLU A 55 0.81 0.15 -7.63
C GLU A 55 1.01 -1.28 -8.15
N VAL A 56 1.76 -2.07 -7.40
CA VAL A 56 2.03 -3.44 -7.81
C VAL A 56 0.76 -4.26 -7.84
N LEU A 57 -0.06 -4.15 -6.80
CA LEU A 57 -1.29 -4.92 -6.74
C LEU A 57 -2.29 -4.47 -7.78
N HIS A 58 -2.34 -3.18 -8.03
CA HIS A 58 -3.24 -2.64 -9.03
C HIS A 58 -2.87 -3.13 -10.43
N LEU A 59 -1.59 -3.12 -10.74
CA LEU A 59 -1.11 -3.62 -12.03
C LEU A 59 -1.40 -5.11 -12.18
N SER A 60 -1.24 -5.84 -11.11
CA SER A 60 -1.51 -7.27 -11.14
C SER A 60 -2.97 -7.55 -11.46
N LEU A 61 -3.86 -6.75 -10.91
CA LEU A 61 -5.28 -6.91 -11.18
C LEU A 61 -5.65 -6.54 -12.60
N ILE A 62 -5.01 -5.51 -13.12
CA ILE A 62 -5.30 -5.08 -14.48
C ILE A 62 -4.75 -6.08 -15.48
N HIS A 63 -3.67 -6.70 -15.14
CA HIS A 63 -2.96 -7.55 -16.05
C HIS A 63 -3.75 -8.78 -16.46
N ILE A 64 -4.74 -9.11 -15.72
CA ILE A 64 -5.57 -10.24 -16.07
C ILE A 64 -6.47 -9.88 -17.24
#